data_13e2a94de06dd3b4672e4a5ac5c9d028
#
_entry.id   13e2a94de06dd3b4672e4a5ac5c9d028
#
_cell.length_a   1.000
_cell.length_b   1.000
_cell.length_c   1.000
_cell.angle_alpha   90.00
_cell.angle_beta   90.00
_cell.angle_gamma   90.00
#
_symmetry.space_group_name_H-M   'P 1'
#
loop_
_entity.id
_entity.type
_entity.pdbx_description
1 polymer ?
#
loop_
_entity_poly.entity_id
_entity_poly.type
_entity_poly.pdbx_seq_one_letter_code
_entity_poly.pdbx_strand_id
1 'polypeptide(L)'
;MGDAKPTVVVTGISGNLGTRLLPQLGEFNVIGLDVNPPATDLPLQFERIDLGEEASCRRLFVLLRESRAEAVIHLAFILDPVRAGVLDLDRMWHINVAGTARVMEAITEANHEETIVRKFVFPSSVSVYGSDLTAPATEEHPLGAHTLPYAIHKMECDKVVQQRAPALRGCSAYMLRPHIFAGASVENYMVGAFRGTPGGRSDRAASMRSRGRRLPCLLPSGRRYLENRIQFVHVDDMARLITRILQKTEPESQRLTVLNVAGRGDPLTFERCIEIAEAKLLRLPGKMAFRMALKTLWGLGIVAIPPEAAPYMTGEYIMNTDRLRKFLGENYEDVIRYTVADAFADCFKSEAMEKTEMRVAE
;
A
#
# COMPACT_ATOMS: atom_id res chain seq x y z
N MET A 1 20.43 -23.22 -25.28
CA MET A 1 20.67 -22.81 -23.87
C MET A 1 19.46 -22.00 -23.47
N GLY A 2 18.64 -22.52 -22.56
CA GLY A 2 17.51 -21.67 -22.07
C GLY A 2 18.10 -20.50 -21.34
N ASP A 3 17.65 -19.28 -21.69
CA ASP A 3 18.06 -18.08 -20.98
C ASP A 3 17.73 -18.24 -19.50
N ALA A 4 18.71 -18.01 -18.63
CA ALA A 4 18.50 -18.06 -17.19
C ALA A 4 17.47 -16.98 -16.81
N LYS A 5 16.48 -17.34 -15.97
CA LYS A 5 15.46 -16.37 -15.51
C LYS A 5 16.15 -15.18 -14.84
N PRO A 6 15.73 -13.93 -15.15
CA PRO A 6 16.26 -12.75 -14.46
C PRO A 6 15.93 -12.81 -12.97
N THR A 7 16.85 -12.30 -12.13
CA THR A 7 16.67 -12.28 -10.68
C THR A 7 16.04 -10.98 -10.23
N VAL A 8 15.04 -11.05 -9.36
CA VAL A 8 14.41 -9.89 -8.72
C VAL A 8 14.48 -10.00 -7.20
N VAL A 9 14.80 -8.91 -6.54
CA VAL A 9 14.78 -8.78 -5.08
C VAL A 9 13.50 -8.06 -4.65
N VAL A 10 12.77 -8.64 -3.69
CA VAL A 10 11.52 -8.08 -3.18
C VAL A 10 11.64 -7.90 -1.67
N THR A 11 11.71 -6.65 -1.20
CA THR A 11 11.66 -6.37 0.24
C THR A 11 10.20 -6.31 0.71
N GLY A 12 9.90 -6.76 1.93
CA GLY A 12 8.53 -6.82 2.43
C GLY A 12 7.70 -7.92 1.77
N ILE A 13 8.35 -9.02 1.36
CA ILE A 13 7.74 -10.14 0.63
C ILE A 13 6.60 -10.80 1.41
N SER A 14 6.65 -10.79 2.74
CA SER A 14 5.65 -11.40 3.62
C SER A 14 4.41 -10.52 3.83
N GLY A 15 4.44 -9.27 3.33
CA GLY A 15 3.31 -8.34 3.36
C GLY A 15 2.19 -8.72 2.39
N ASN A 16 1.02 -8.08 2.53
CA ASN A 16 -0.14 -8.36 1.69
C ASN A 16 0.15 -8.23 0.18
N LEU A 17 0.81 -7.14 -0.25
CA LEU A 17 1.16 -6.97 -1.67
C LEU A 17 2.25 -7.97 -2.10
N GLY A 18 3.24 -8.26 -1.25
CA GLY A 18 4.31 -9.23 -1.55
C GLY A 18 3.76 -10.63 -1.81
N THR A 19 2.87 -11.11 -0.96
CA THR A 19 2.22 -12.43 -1.12
C THR A 19 1.32 -12.50 -2.36
N ARG A 20 0.72 -11.39 -2.79
CA ARG A 20 -0.08 -11.31 -4.04
C ARG A 20 0.78 -11.16 -5.29
N LEU A 21 1.97 -10.57 -5.15
CA LEU A 21 2.91 -10.39 -6.24
C LEU A 21 3.66 -11.69 -6.57
N LEU A 22 4.07 -12.44 -5.56
CA LEU A 22 4.90 -13.64 -5.72
C LEU A 22 4.38 -14.64 -6.76
N PRO A 23 3.07 -15.01 -6.81
CA PRO A 23 2.54 -15.90 -7.84
C PRO A 23 2.67 -15.36 -9.27
N GLN A 24 2.80 -14.06 -9.45
CA GLN A 24 2.91 -13.40 -10.76
C GLN A 24 4.35 -13.28 -11.25
N LEU A 25 5.34 -13.62 -10.41
CA LEU A 25 6.76 -13.55 -10.71
C LEU A 25 7.34 -14.89 -11.21
N GLY A 26 6.53 -15.78 -11.77
CA GLY A 26 6.98 -17.11 -12.24
C GLY A 26 8.08 -17.12 -13.33
N GLU A 27 8.24 -16.01 -14.05
CA GLU A 27 9.30 -15.80 -15.05
C GLU A 27 10.63 -15.32 -14.44
N PHE A 28 10.66 -15.07 -13.12
CA PHE A 28 11.82 -14.54 -12.40
C PHE A 28 12.32 -15.51 -11.34
N ASN A 29 13.60 -15.41 -11.03
CA ASN A 29 14.16 -15.93 -9.79
C ASN A 29 13.90 -14.90 -8.70
N VAL A 30 13.14 -15.27 -7.65
CA VAL A 30 12.72 -14.32 -6.61
C VAL A 30 13.58 -14.50 -5.35
N ILE A 31 14.20 -13.41 -4.89
CA ILE A 31 14.81 -13.30 -3.57
C ILE A 31 13.93 -12.41 -2.72
N GLY A 32 13.26 -13.00 -1.75
CA GLY A 32 12.37 -12.28 -0.82
C GLY A 32 13.09 -11.86 0.45
N LEU A 33 12.97 -10.60 0.83
CA LEU A 33 13.56 -10.03 2.03
C LEU A 33 12.46 -9.55 2.97
N ASP A 34 12.52 -10.01 4.22
CA ASP A 34 11.60 -9.59 5.28
C ASP A 34 12.20 -9.94 6.66
N VAL A 35 11.58 -9.47 7.74
CA VAL A 35 11.91 -9.90 9.11
C VAL A 35 11.32 -11.27 9.45
N ASN A 36 10.25 -11.68 8.76
CA ASN A 36 9.61 -12.98 8.89
C ASN A 36 9.45 -13.63 7.50
N PRO A 37 9.60 -14.95 7.37
CA PRO A 37 9.36 -15.65 6.11
C PRO A 37 7.86 -15.57 5.72
N PRO A 38 7.53 -15.52 4.41
CA PRO A 38 6.15 -15.61 3.96
C PRO A 38 5.63 -17.03 4.15
N ALA A 39 4.33 -17.16 4.45
CA ALA A 39 3.64 -18.44 4.43
C ALA A 39 3.30 -18.79 2.97
N THR A 40 4.18 -19.55 2.29
CA THR A 40 4.00 -19.93 0.88
C THR A 40 4.78 -21.20 0.57
N ASP A 41 4.21 -22.00 -0.34
CA ASP A 41 4.88 -23.17 -0.95
C ASP A 41 5.53 -22.81 -2.30
N LEU A 42 5.41 -21.56 -2.75
CA LEU A 42 6.01 -21.12 -4.00
C LEU A 42 7.53 -21.01 -3.86
N PRO A 43 8.29 -21.35 -4.92
CA PRO A 43 9.74 -21.30 -4.89
C PRO A 43 10.21 -19.85 -4.74
N LEU A 44 10.93 -19.59 -3.66
CA LEU A 44 11.63 -18.33 -3.45
C LEU A 44 12.85 -18.55 -2.56
N GLN A 45 13.94 -17.84 -2.83
CA GLN A 45 15.02 -17.70 -1.87
C GLN A 45 14.60 -16.65 -0.83
N PHE A 46 14.67 -16.98 0.46
CA PHE A 46 14.33 -16.06 1.52
C PHE A 46 15.57 -15.65 2.34
N GLU A 47 15.71 -14.34 2.55
CA GLU A 47 16.75 -13.75 3.38
C GLU A 47 16.11 -12.88 4.48
N ARG A 48 16.49 -13.12 5.72
CA ARG A 48 16.02 -12.28 6.84
C ARG A 48 16.83 -11.00 6.91
N ILE A 49 16.20 -9.86 6.58
CA ILE A 49 16.81 -8.52 6.66
C ILE A 49 15.85 -7.56 7.33
N ASP A 50 16.32 -6.88 8.38
CA ASP A 50 15.62 -5.75 9.00
C ASP A 50 16.18 -4.44 8.41
N LEU A 51 15.37 -3.74 7.62
CA LEU A 51 15.75 -2.47 6.99
C LEU A 51 15.93 -1.32 8.01
N GLY A 52 15.45 -1.49 9.24
CA GLY A 52 15.69 -0.55 10.33
C GLY A 52 17.13 -0.57 10.86
N GLU A 53 17.93 -1.57 10.50
CA GLU A 53 19.33 -1.71 10.92
C GLU A 53 20.27 -1.07 9.89
N GLU A 54 21.33 -0.38 10.35
CA GLU A 54 22.32 0.24 9.46
C GLU A 54 23.07 -0.78 8.60
N ALA A 55 23.36 -1.95 9.16
CA ALA A 55 24.02 -3.04 8.46
C ALA A 55 23.24 -3.56 7.25
N SER A 56 21.93 -3.26 7.14
CA SER A 56 21.08 -3.72 6.04
C SER A 56 21.54 -3.19 4.68
N CYS A 57 22.08 -1.96 4.62
CA CYS A 57 22.63 -1.38 3.37
C CYS A 57 23.76 -2.27 2.80
N ARG A 58 24.75 -2.61 3.62
CA ARG A 58 25.86 -3.47 3.19
C ARG A 58 25.42 -4.86 2.80
N ARG A 59 24.51 -5.47 3.55
CA ARG A 59 23.96 -6.80 3.23
C ARG A 59 23.20 -6.78 1.90
N LEU A 60 22.38 -5.75 1.65
CA LEU A 60 21.68 -5.55 0.38
C LEU A 60 22.65 -5.39 -0.79
N PHE A 61 23.66 -4.55 -0.64
CA PHE A 61 24.70 -4.37 -1.66
C PHE A 61 25.37 -5.69 -2.06
N VAL A 62 25.81 -6.48 -1.08
CA VAL A 62 26.44 -7.79 -1.32
C VAL A 62 25.45 -8.72 -2.04
N LEU A 63 24.21 -8.82 -1.54
CA LEU A 63 23.18 -9.64 -2.13
C LEU A 63 22.90 -9.28 -3.60
N LEU A 64 22.75 -7.98 -3.91
CA LEU A 64 22.48 -7.49 -5.26
C LEU A 64 23.61 -7.86 -6.23
N ARG A 65 24.87 -7.74 -5.80
CA ARG A 65 26.03 -8.10 -6.63
C ARG A 65 26.15 -9.59 -6.83
N GLU A 66 26.06 -10.39 -5.78
CA GLU A 66 26.22 -11.85 -5.85
C GLU A 66 25.10 -12.52 -6.65
N SER A 67 23.86 -12.08 -6.46
CA SER A 67 22.71 -12.61 -7.17
C SER A 67 22.53 -12.03 -8.58
N ARG A 68 23.27 -10.96 -8.93
CA ARG A 68 23.09 -10.17 -10.16
C ARG A 68 21.63 -9.75 -10.37
N ALA A 69 20.98 -9.30 -9.30
CA ALA A 69 19.56 -8.93 -9.33
C ALA A 69 19.31 -7.76 -10.30
N GLU A 70 18.48 -7.99 -11.30
CA GLU A 70 18.17 -7.00 -12.33
C GLU A 70 17.10 -5.98 -11.88
N ALA A 71 16.32 -6.34 -10.88
CA ALA A 71 15.29 -5.43 -10.34
C ALA A 71 15.18 -5.53 -8.82
N VAL A 72 14.80 -4.40 -8.20
CA VAL A 72 14.46 -4.30 -6.79
C VAL A 72 13.03 -3.76 -6.66
N ILE A 73 12.17 -4.50 -5.96
CA ILE A 73 10.81 -4.09 -5.61
C ILE A 73 10.79 -3.84 -4.11
N HIS A 74 10.61 -2.57 -3.72
CA HIS A 74 10.70 -2.16 -2.32
C HIS A 74 9.31 -2.02 -1.69
N LEU A 75 8.79 -3.13 -1.11
CA LEU A 75 7.47 -3.17 -0.47
C LEU A 75 7.54 -3.04 1.06
N ALA A 76 8.71 -3.25 1.68
CA ALA A 76 8.87 -3.20 3.13
C ALA A 76 8.50 -1.83 3.68
N PHE A 77 7.42 -1.78 4.46
CA PHE A 77 6.90 -0.54 5.04
C PHE A 77 5.94 -0.84 6.18
N ILE A 78 6.10 -0.16 7.31
CA ILE A 78 5.16 -0.23 8.43
C ILE A 78 3.98 0.71 8.15
N LEU A 79 2.80 0.15 7.86
CA LEU A 79 1.55 0.88 7.68
C LEU A 79 0.83 1.13 9.00
N ASP A 80 0.66 0.04 9.74
CA ASP A 80 -0.12 -0.03 10.97
C ASP A 80 0.82 -0.41 12.12
N PRO A 81 1.26 0.57 12.93
CA PRO A 81 2.15 0.31 14.05
C PRO A 81 1.54 -0.62 15.09
N VAL A 82 0.22 -0.59 15.26
CA VAL A 82 -0.48 -1.48 16.19
C VAL A 82 -0.37 -2.92 15.72
N ARG A 83 -0.64 -3.17 14.46
CA ARG A 83 -0.61 -4.50 13.86
C ARG A 83 0.80 -5.06 13.73
N ALA A 84 1.74 -4.20 13.30
CA ALA A 84 3.16 -4.56 13.17
C ALA A 84 3.87 -4.75 14.51
N GLY A 85 3.27 -4.29 15.62
CA GLY A 85 3.94 -4.33 16.93
C GLY A 85 5.04 -3.29 17.12
N VAL A 86 5.17 -2.35 16.20
CA VAL A 86 6.16 -1.26 16.21
C VAL A 86 5.46 0.03 16.58
N LEU A 87 5.27 0.28 17.88
CA LEU A 87 4.61 1.49 18.39
C LEU A 87 5.56 2.68 18.52
N ASP A 88 6.85 2.44 18.50
CA ASP A 88 7.89 3.47 18.53
C ASP A 88 7.98 4.15 17.17
N LEU A 89 7.71 5.45 17.14
CA LEU A 89 7.72 6.26 15.92
C LEU A 89 9.14 6.40 15.34
N ASP A 90 10.18 6.45 16.17
CA ASP A 90 11.57 6.51 15.71
C ASP A 90 11.96 5.20 15.01
N ARG A 91 11.58 4.06 15.60
CA ARG A 91 11.76 2.75 14.96
C ARG A 91 11.01 2.65 13.63
N MET A 92 9.77 3.13 13.62
CA MET A 92 8.95 3.18 12.39
C MET A 92 9.62 4.05 11.30
N TRP A 93 10.19 5.19 11.69
CA TRP A 93 10.92 6.07 10.76
C TRP A 93 12.19 5.39 10.23
N HIS A 94 12.96 4.72 11.09
CA HIS A 94 14.17 4.00 10.69
C HIS A 94 13.89 2.86 9.70
N ILE A 95 12.78 2.16 9.84
CA ILE A 95 12.35 1.12 8.89
C ILE A 95 11.85 1.75 7.59
N ASN A 96 10.95 2.72 7.69
CA ASN A 96 10.25 3.26 6.53
C ASN A 96 11.13 4.22 5.71
N VAL A 97 11.66 5.27 6.33
CA VAL A 97 12.35 6.35 5.62
C VAL A 97 13.83 6.03 5.44
N ALA A 98 14.54 5.76 6.53
CA ALA A 98 15.95 5.40 6.46
C ALA A 98 16.16 4.07 5.72
N GLY A 99 15.24 3.09 5.89
CA GLY A 99 15.25 1.84 5.12
C GLY A 99 15.14 2.06 3.62
N THR A 100 14.22 2.92 3.17
CA THR A 100 14.10 3.30 1.74
C THR A 100 15.42 3.92 1.23
N ALA A 101 16.04 4.82 2.01
CA ALA A 101 17.31 5.42 1.64
C ALA A 101 18.44 4.38 1.52
N ARG A 102 18.51 3.40 2.45
CA ARG A 102 19.49 2.29 2.42
C ARG A 102 19.32 1.39 1.21
N VAL A 103 18.06 1.08 0.83
CA VAL A 103 17.81 0.29 -0.39
C VAL A 103 18.34 1.01 -1.62
N MET A 104 18.06 2.30 -1.77
CA MET A 104 18.54 3.07 -2.92
C MET A 104 20.05 3.26 -2.91
N GLU A 105 20.67 3.40 -1.74
CA GLU A 105 22.13 3.46 -1.60
C GLU A 105 22.79 2.15 -2.03
N ALA A 106 22.26 1.01 -1.56
CA ALA A 106 22.75 -0.31 -1.98
C ALA A 106 22.67 -0.51 -3.50
N ILE A 107 21.59 -0.04 -4.16
CA ILE A 107 21.47 -0.06 -5.62
C ILE A 107 22.52 0.86 -6.26
N THR A 108 22.71 2.06 -5.74
CA THR A 108 23.71 3.01 -6.26
C THR A 108 25.11 2.41 -6.22
N GLU A 109 25.49 1.81 -5.09
CA GLU A 109 26.77 1.13 -4.92
C GLU A 109 26.90 -0.10 -5.83
N ALA A 110 25.84 -0.93 -5.94
CA ALA A 110 25.85 -2.10 -6.81
C ALA A 110 26.09 -1.73 -8.29
N ASN A 111 25.52 -0.60 -8.72
CA ASN A 111 25.64 -0.09 -10.09
C ASN A 111 26.89 0.81 -10.33
N HIS A 112 27.78 0.91 -9.35
CA HIS A 112 28.93 1.84 -9.48
C HIS A 112 29.88 1.49 -10.64
N GLU A 113 30.25 0.22 -10.77
CA GLU A 113 31.19 -0.25 -11.80
C GLU A 113 30.47 -0.72 -13.07
N GLU A 114 29.38 -1.46 -12.90
CA GLU A 114 28.53 -1.97 -13.97
C GLU A 114 27.05 -1.86 -13.59
N THR A 115 26.18 -1.69 -14.57
CA THR A 115 24.73 -1.70 -14.33
C THR A 115 24.23 -3.12 -14.08
N ILE A 116 23.94 -3.45 -12.82
CA ILE A 116 23.35 -4.72 -12.39
C ILE A 116 21.82 -4.52 -12.25
N VAL A 117 21.41 -3.63 -11.32
CA VAL A 117 20.00 -3.32 -11.08
C VAL A 117 19.50 -2.33 -12.11
N ARG A 118 18.59 -2.76 -12.97
CA ARG A 118 18.03 -1.98 -14.07
C ARG A 118 16.70 -1.33 -13.73
N LYS A 119 15.98 -1.86 -12.73
CA LYS A 119 14.66 -1.36 -12.30
C LYS A 119 14.56 -1.28 -10.79
N PHE A 120 14.01 -0.18 -10.33
CA PHE A 120 13.62 0.03 -8.94
C PHE A 120 12.14 0.40 -8.88
N VAL A 121 11.33 -0.36 -8.16
CA VAL A 121 9.90 -0.11 -8.01
C VAL A 121 9.56 0.17 -6.54
N PHE A 122 8.97 1.33 -6.28
CA PHE A 122 8.59 1.77 -4.94
C PHE A 122 7.10 2.15 -4.91
N PRO A 123 6.24 1.40 -4.24
CA PRO A 123 4.87 1.81 -3.93
C PRO A 123 4.86 2.87 -2.83
N SER A 124 4.56 4.11 -3.20
CA SER A 124 4.24 5.21 -2.33
C SER A 124 2.76 5.17 -1.89
N SER A 125 2.05 6.28 -1.88
CA SER A 125 0.62 6.36 -1.53
C SER A 125 -0.01 7.66 -2.00
N VAL A 126 -1.32 7.67 -2.25
CA VAL A 126 -2.11 8.89 -2.42
C VAL A 126 -2.02 9.83 -1.22
N SER A 127 -1.81 9.30 -0.01
CA SER A 127 -1.74 10.09 1.23
C SER A 127 -0.61 11.13 1.25
N VAL A 128 0.36 11.02 0.35
CA VAL A 128 1.45 12.01 0.20
C VAL A 128 0.94 13.39 -0.23
N TYR A 129 -0.21 13.46 -0.90
CA TYR A 129 -0.82 14.72 -1.34
C TYR A 129 -1.56 15.47 -0.23
N GLY A 130 -1.84 14.79 0.88
CA GLY A 130 -2.67 15.32 1.96
C GLY A 130 -4.07 14.72 1.97
N SER A 131 -4.96 15.29 2.76
CA SER A 131 -6.27 14.71 3.09
C SER A 131 -7.49 15.46 2.58
N ASP A 132 -7.32 16.63 2.00
CA ASP A 132 -8.47 17.50 1.63
C ASP A 132 -8.07 18.32 0.39
N LEU A 133 -8.18 17.73 -0.78
CA LEU A 133 -7.78 18.32 -2.04
C LEU A 133 -8.96 19.01 -2.71
N THR A 134 -8.72 20.17 -3.33
CA THR A 134 -9.75 20.95 -4.03
C THR A 134 -10.01 20.47 -5.46
N ALA A 135 -9.10 19.64 -6.01
CA ALA A 135 -9.18 19.03 -7.33
C ALA A 135 -8.46 17.69 -7.34
N PRO A 136 -8.72 16.80 -8.33
CA PRO A 136 -7.98 15.56 -8.47
C PRO A 136 -6.47 15.81 -8.62
N ALA A 137 -5.66 15.17 -7.74
CA ALA A 137 -4.21 15.32 -7.80
C ALA A 137 -3.61 14.68 -9.05
N THR A 138 -2.81 15.43 -9.78
CA THR A 138 -1.86 14.89 -10.77
C THR A 138 -0.55 14.49 -10.06
N GLU A 139 0.35 13.83 -10.78
CA GLU A 139 1.64 13.41 -10.21
C GLU A 139 2.55 14.60 -9.87
N GLU A 140 2.29 15.80 -10.42
CA GLU A 140 2.96 17.07 -10.13
C GLU A 140 2.35 17.82 -8.95
N HIS A 141 1.20 17.37 -8.43
CA HIS A 141 0.58 18.02 -7.28
C HIS A 141 1.55 18.10 -6.10
N PRO A 142 1.65 19.24 -5.40
CA PRO A 142 2.54 19.38 -4.25
C PRO A 142 2.28 18.33 -3.18
N LEU A 143 3.36 17.85 -2.55
CA LEU A 143 3.24 16.93 -1.42
C LEU A 143 2.81 17.70 -0.18
N GLY A 144 1.76 17.22 0.49
CA GLY A 144 1.11 17.91 1.61
C GLY A 144 0.68 16.97 2.75
N ALA A 145 1.33 15.82 2.91
CA ALA A 145 1.02 14.89 3.99
C ALA A 145 1.21 15.53 5.37
N HIS A 146 0.27 15.27 6.26
CA HIS A 146 0.25 15.83 7.61
C HIS A 146 -0.40 14.85 8.59
N THR A 147 -0.26 15.09 9.87
CA THR A 147 -0.87 14.39 11.02
C THR A 147 -0.58 12.90 11.12
N LEU A 148 -0.86 12.11 10.08
CA LEU A 148 -0.71 10.65 10.10
C LEU A 148 0.76 10.25 9.83
N PRO A 149 1.47 9.60 10.77
CA PRO A 149 2.88 9.21 10.60
C PRO A 149 3.12 8.41 9.33
N TYR A 150 2.23 7.48 8.99
CA TYR A 150 2.29 6.74 7.73
C TYR A 150 2.36 7.65 6.50
N ALA A 151 1.48 8.65 6.43
CA ALA A 151 1.42 9.58 5.30
C ALA A 151 2.68 10.45 5.22
N ILE A 152 3.16 10.94 6.37
CA ILE A 152 4.39 11.72 6.48
C ILE A 152 5.59 10.87 6.03
N HIS A 153 5.70 9.62 6.51
CA HIS A 153 6.81 8.75 6.11
C HIS A 153 6.76 8.42 4.60
N LYS A 154 5.57 8.21 4.01
CA LYS A 154 5.45 8.02 2.55
C LYS A 154 5.89 9.26 1.79
N MET A 155 5.52 10.45 2.26
CA MET A 155 5.97 11.71 1.66
C MET A 155 7.50 11.88 1.76
N GLU A 156 8.11 11.57 2.89
CA GLU A 156 9.56 11.63 3.03
C GLU A 156 10.26 10.61 2.14
N CYS A 157 9.71 9.39 2.01
CA CYS A 157 10.23 8.41 1.05
C CYS A 157 10.12 8.89 -0.40
N ASP A 158 9.00 9.55 -0.79
CA ASP A 158 8.86 10.15 -2.11
C ASP A 158 10.00 11.16 -2.39
N LYS A 159 10.31 12.02 -1.41
CA LYS A 159 11.42 12.97 -1.52
C LYS A 159 12.78 12.26 -1.65
N VAL A 160 13.02 11.22 -0.85
CA VAL A 160 14.23 10.39 -0.94
C VAL A 160 14.37 9.78 -2.33
N VAL A 161 13.29 9.18 -2.86
CA VAL A 161 13.30 8.57 -4.20
C VAL A 161 13.54 9.63 -5.28
N GLN A 162 12.85 10.77 -5.23
CA GLN A 162 13.05 11.86 -6.20
C GLN A 162 14.48 12.41 -6.19
N GLN A 163 15.09 12.57 -5.02
CA GLN A 163 16.44 13.09 -4.87
C GLN A 163 17.51 12.09 -5.32
N ARG A 164 17.31 10.79 -5.04
CA ARG A 164 18.32 9.75 -5.33
C ARG A 164 18.17 9.09 -6.70
N ALA A 165 16.99 9.10 -7.32
CA ALA A 165 16.77 8.48 -8.63
C ALA A 165 17.76 8.95 -9.72
N PRO A 166 18.15 10.23 -9.80
CA PRO A 166 19.17 10.69 -10.77
C PRO A 166 20.54 10.03 -10.61
N ALA A 167 20.88 9.54 -9.41
CA ALA A 167 22.15 8.87 -9.12
C ALA A 167 22.14 7.37 -9.44
N LEU A 168 20.99 6.77 -9.69
CA LEU A 168 20.86 5.37 -10.06
C LEU A 168 21.31 5.14 -11.51
N ARG A 169 22.58 4.83 -11.71
CA ARG A 169 23.17 4.62 -13.05
C ARG A 169 22.52 3.43 -13.74
N GLY A 170 22.00 3.64 -14.95
CA GLY A 170 21.38 2.59 -15.75
C GLY A 170 20.12 1.95 -15.16
N CYS A 171 19.57 2.51 -14.08
CA CYS A 171 18.39 2.02 -13.39
C CYS A 171 17.20 2.98 -13.57
N SER A 172 16.09 2.47 -14.07
CA SER A 172 14.82 3.19 -14.13
C SER A 172 14.06 3.02 -12.83
N ALA A 173 13.72 4.14 -12.18
CA ALA A 173 12.93 4.15 -10.95
C ALA A 173 11.44 4.36 -11.26
N TYR A 174 10.58 3.56 -10.65
CA TYR A 174 9.11 3.66 -10.72
C TYR A 174 8.55 3.92 -9.34
N MET A 175 7.97 5.10 -9.15
CA MET A 175 7.27 5.49 -7.94
C MET A 175 5.78 5.44 -8.19
N LEU A 176 5.11 4.49 -7.56
CA LEU A 176 3.69 4.25 -7.73
C LEU A 176 2.95 4.85 -6.54
N ARG A 177 1.98 5.72 -6.78
CA ARG A 177 1.13 6.31 -5.74
C ARG A 177 -0.27 5.68 -5.80
N PRO A 178 -0.45 4.47 -5.21
CA PRO A 178 -1.76 3.85 -5.16
C PRO A 178 -2.71 4.63 -4.28
N HIS A 179 -4.00 4.61 -4.65
CA HIS A 179 -5.07 4.96 -3.76
C HIS A 179 -5.25 3.84 -2.71
N ILE A 180 -6.33 3.83 -1.97
CA ILE A 180 -6.56 2.85 -0.91
C ILE A 180 -6.64 1.45 -1.50
N PHE A 181 -5.80 0.54 -1.01
CA PHE A 181 -5.89 -0.87 -1.40
C PHE A 181 -7.21 -1.49 -0.99
N ALA A 182 -7.77 -2.28 -1.90
CA ALA A 182 -8.97 -3.06 -1.71
C ALA A 182 -8.78 -4.49 -2.25
N GLY A 183 -9.73 -5.38 -1.94
CA GLY A 183 -9.71 -6.80 -2.27
C GLY A 183 -9.95 -7.69 -1.05
N ALA A 184 -10.30 -8.95 -1.24
CA ALA A 184 -10.75 -9.86 -0.19
C ALA A 184 -9.74 -10.03 0.97
N SER A 185 -8.42 -10.01 0.67
CA SER A 185 -7.36 -10.18 1.67
C SER A 185 -6.88 -8.87 2.31
N VAL A 186 -7.43 -7.73 1.87
CA VAL A 186 -6.91 -6.42 2.28
C VAL A 186 -7.56 -5.98 3.59
N GLU A 187 -6.70 -5.58 4.51
CA GLU A 187 -7.09 -4.92 5.73
C GLU A 187 -6.29 -3.63 5.92
N ASN A 188 -6.98 -2.51 5.95
CA ASN A 188 -6.44 -1.20 6.27
C ASN A 188 -7.46 -0.39 7.07
N TYR A 189 -7.08 0.82 7.48
CA TYR A 189 -7.94 1.67 8.31
C TYR A 189 -9.31 1.95 7.67
N MET A 190 -9.35 2.21 6.37
CA MET A 190 -10.58 2.57 5.68
C MET A 190 -11.51 1.35 5.49
N VAL A 191 -10.98 0.26 4.97
CA VAL A 191 -11.75 -1.00 4.81
C VAL A 191 -12.22 -1.50 6.18
N GLY A 192 -11.35 -1.46 7.21
CA GLY A 192 -11.69 -1.84 8.58
C GLY A 192 -12.81 -0.98 9.18
N ALA A 193 -12.84 0.34 8.87
CA ALA A 193 -13.92 1.22 9.30
C ALA A 193 -15.28 0.87 8.68
N PHE A 194 -15.31 0.51 7.39
CA PHE A 194 -16.53 0.05 6.72
C PHE A 194 -16.97 -1.35 7.18
N ARG A 195 -16.03 -2.27 7.41
CA ARG A 195 -16.33 -3.59 8.00
C ARG A 195 -16.81 -3.48 9.45
N GLY A 196 -16.49 -2.40 10.13
CA GLY A 196 -16.73 -2.25 11.57
C GLY A 196 -15.88 -3.19 12.43
N THR A 197 -14.68 -3.56 11.96
CA THR A 197 -13.80 -4.49 12.67
C THR A 197 -13.22 -3.86 13.93
N PRO A 198 -13.38 -4.47 15.13
CA PRO A 198 -12.71 -4.05 16.36
C PRO A 198 -11.22 -4.43 16.29
N GLY A 199 -10.43 -3.69 15.50
CA GLY A 199 -9.04 -4.02 15.17
C GLY A 199 -8.01 -3.76 16.28
N GLY A 200 -8.43 -3.24 17.43
CA GLY A 200 -7.54 -2.90 18.55
C GLY A 200 -7.02 -4.11 19.32
N ARG A 201 -6.13 -3.84 20.30
CA ARG A 201 -5.38 -4.87 21.05
C ARG A 201 -6.00 -5.26 22.38
N SER A 202 -7.03 -4.55 22.87
CA SER A 202 -7.63 -4.84 24.17
C SER A 202 -8.39 -6.17 24.15
N ASP A 203 -8.48 -6.81 25.32
CA ASP A 203 -9.30 -8.02 25.53
C ASP A 203 -10.76 -7.77 25.12
N ARG A 204 -11.22 -6.54 25.31
CA ARG A 204 -12.56 -6.11 24.88
C ARG A 204 -12.69 -6.18 23.35
N ALA A 205 -11.70 -5.71 22.59
CA ALA A 205 -11.70 -5.83 21.14
C ALA A 205 -11.65 -7.30 20.70
N ALA A 206 -10.82 -8.12 21.35
CA ALA A 206 -10.75 -9.56 21.11
C ALA A 206 -12.10 -10.25 21.37
N SER A 207 -12.74 -9.94 22.51
CA SER A 207 -14.07 -10.46 22.85
C SER A 207 -15.18 -9.99 21.88
N MET A 208 -15.07 -8.78 21.36
CA MET A 208 -16.01 -8.30 20.31
C MET A 208 -15.83 -9.08 19.02
N ARG A 209 -14.57 -9.31 18.59
CA ARG A 209 -14.28 -10.11 17.37
C ARG A 209 -14.78 -11.55 17.52
N SER A 210 -14.49 -12.22 18.64
CA SER A 210 -14.93 -13.61 18.87
C SER A 210 -16.44 -13.79 18.90
N ARG A 211 -17.20 -12.72 19.19
CA ARG A 211 -18.66 -12.69 19.20
C ARG A 211 -19.26 -12.15 17.88
N GLY A 212 -18.43 -11.92 16.86
CA GLY A 212 -18.88 -11.33 15.59
C GLY A 212 -19.49 -9.93 15.72
N ARG A 213 -19.19 -9.19 16.82
CA ARG A 213 -19.74 -7.84 17.00
C ARG A 213 -19.02 -6.85 16.12
N ARG A 214 -19.77 -6.05 15.37
CA ARG A 214 -19.25 -4.97 14.52
C ARG A 214 -19.50 -3.60 15.14
N LEU A 215 -18.55 -2.70 14.93
CA LEU A 215 -18.68 -1.27 15.24
C LEU A 215 -19.44 -0.57 14.11
N PRO A 216 -20.22 0.49 14.41
CA PRO A 216 -20.74 1.33 13.34
C PRO A 216 -19.61 2.09 12.63
N CYS A 217 -19.78 2.34 11.34
CA CYS A 217 -18.97 3.30 10.60
C CYS A 217 -19.27 4.70 11.14
N LEU A 218 -18.25 5.42 11.60
CA LEU A 218 -18.40 6.74 12.17
C LEU A 218 -18.16 7.79 11.09
N LEU A 219 -19.05 8.81 10.99
CA LEU A 219 -18.83 9.98 10.16
C LEU A 219 -19.32 11.25 10.89
N PRO A 220 -18.70 12.41 10.62
CA PRO A 220 -19.26 13.67 11.08
C PRO A 220 -20.62 13.95 10.44
N SER A 221 -21.50 14.65 11.12
CA SER A 221 -22.75 15.14 10.57
C SER A 221 -22.50 16.20 9.49
N GLY A 222 -23.35 16.22 8.47
CA GLY A 222 -23.26 17.09 7.30
C GLY A 222 -23.22 16.28 6.00
N ARG A 223 -24.07 16.66 5.04
CA ARG A 223 -24.26 15.92 3.79
C ARG A 223 -22.96 15.73 3.00
N ARG A 224 -22.06 16.74 3.01
CA ARG A 224 -20.76 16.71 2.35
C ARG A 224 -19.92 15.47 2.67
N TYR A 225 -19.99 14.94 3.90
CA TYR A 225 -19.20 13.76 4.28
C TYR A 225 -19.70 12.45 3.68
N LEU A 226 -20.97 12.39 3.28
CA LEU A 226 -21.52 11.29 2.49
C LEU A 226 -21.18 11.45 1.02
N GLU A 227 -21.12 12.68 0.53
CA GLU A 227 -20.82 13.04 -0.85
C GLU A 227 -19.31 13.03 -1.16
N ASN A 228 -18.43 13.10 -0.15
CA ASN A 228 -16.98 12.97 -0.35
C ASN A 228 -16.66 11.69 -1.14
N ARG A 229 -15.79 11.85 -2.13
CA ARG A 229 -15.42 10.78 -3.06
C ARG A 229 -14.13 10.11 -2.62
N ILE A 230 -14.04 8.83 -2.93
CA ILE A 230 -12.92 7.97 -2.60
C ILE A 230 -12.64 7.01 -3.75
N GLN A 231 -11.37 6.72 -4.00
CA GLN A 231 -10.96 5.70 -4.97
C GLN A 231 -10.35 4.51 -4.25
N PHE A 232 -10.39 3.38 -4.91
CA PHE A 232 -9.73 2.15 -4.48
C PHE A 232 -8.91 1.58 -5.63
N VAL A 233 -7.89 0.81 -5.29
CA VAL A 233 -7.14 -0.01 -6.25
C VAL A 233 -7.10 -1.44 -5.72
N HIS A 234 -7.43 -2.40 -6.58
CA HIS A 234 -7.34 -3.80 -6.18
C HIS A 234 -5.87 -4.21 -6.00
N VAL A 235 -5.57 -4.94 -4.94
CA VAL A 235 -4.19 -5.37 -4.64
C VAL A 235 -3.59 -6.23 -5.76
N ASP A 236 -4.41 -7.03 -6.44
CA ASP A 236 -3.98 -7.85 -7.57
C ASP A 236 -3.70 -7.00 -8.83
N ASP A 237 -4.38 -5.86 -9.03
CA ASP A 237 -4.07 -4.91 -10.10
C ASP A 237 -2.71 -4.27 -9.86
N MET A 238 -2.40 -3.96 -8.61
CA MET A 238 -1.09 -3.44 -8.24
C MET A 238 0.02 -4.46 -8.48
N ALA A 239 -0.23 -5.73 -8.16
CA ALA A 239 0.71 -6.82 -8.45
C ALA A 239 0.94 -6.98 -9.96
N ARG A 240 -0.15 -6.96 -10.78
CA ARG A 240 -0.06 -6.97 -12.25
C ARG A 240 0.72 -5.78 -12.81
N LEU A 241 0.49 -4.58 -12.27
CA LEU A 241 1.21 -3.38 -12.68
C LEU A 241 2.71 -3.51 -12.43
N ILE A 242 3.10 -3.99 -11.25
CA ILE A 242 4.51 -4.21 -10.90
C ILE A 242 5.13 -5.25 -11.87
N THR A 243 4.46 -6.37 -12.08
CA THR A 243 4.92 -7.41 -13.03
C THR A 243 5.07 -6.85 -14.44
N ARG A 244 4.09 -6.04 -14.91
CA ARG A 244 4.15 -5.40 -16.23
C ARG A 244 5.33 -4.42 -16.34
N ILE A 245 5.65 -3.67 -15.28
CA ILE A 245 6.83 -2.82 -15.22
C ILE A 245 8.11 -3.65 -15.36
N LEU A 246 8.21 -4.79 -14.69
CA LEU A 246 9.39 -5.66 -14.79
C LEU A 246 9.61 -6.18 -16.21
N GLN A 247 8.54 -6.52 -16.92
CA GLN A 247 8.57 -7.06 -18.29
C GLN A 247 8.81 -5.98 -19.38
N LYS A 248 8.63 -4.70 -19.04
CA LYS A 248 8.75 -3.61 -20.02
C LYS A 248 10.21 -3.35 -20.37
N THR A 249 10.49 -3.19 -21.66
CA THR A 249 11.80 -2.70 -22.12
C THR A 249 11.91 -1.21 -21.82
N GLU A 250 13.00 -0.78 -21.18
CA GLU A 250 13.20 0.59 -20.76
C GLU A 250 13.73 1.48 -21.90
N PRO A 251 13.21 2.72 -22.06
CA PRO A 251 13.87 3.73 -22.87
C PRO A 251 15.14 4.20 -22.12
N GLU A 252 16.25 4.35 -22.83
CA GLU A 252 17.56 4.73 -22.25
C GLU A 252 17.57 6.06 -21.47
N SER A 253 16.57 6.91 -21.65
CA SER A 253 16.54 8.27 -21.10
C SER A 253 15.68 8.46 -19.83
N GLN A 254 14.81 7.51 -19.46
CA GLN A 254 13.84 7.73 -18.38
C GLN A 254 14.36 7.21 -17.05
N ARG A 255 14.67 8.12 -16.11
CA ARG A 255 15.25 7.79 -14.80
C ARG A 255 14.22 7.65 -13.69
N LEU A 256 13.14 8.43 -13.72
CA LEU A 256 12.06 8.37 -12.72
C LEU A 256 10.70 8.51 -13.40
N THR A 257 9.84 7.53 -13.18
CA THR A 257 8.43 7.54 -13.57
C THR A 257 7.56 7.55 -12.32
N VAL A 258 6.72 8.58 -12.17
CA VAL A 258 5.72 8.68 -11.10
C VAL A 258 4.36 8.38 -11.70
N LEU A 259 3.58 7.49 -11.06
CA LEU A 259 2.26 7.09 -11.52
C LEU A 259 1.26 7.09 -10.36
N ASN A 260 0.17 7.83 -10.50
CA ASN A 260 -1.02 7.68 -9.67
C ASN A 260 -1.78 6.41 -10.07
N VAL A 261 -2.16 5.58 -9.11
CA VAL A 261 -2.77 4.27 -9.38
C VAL A 261 -4.10 4.13 -8.66
N ALA A 262 -5.18 3.97 -9.41
CA ALA A 262 -6.51 3.64 -8.91
C ALA A 262 -7.21 2.66 -9.84
N GLY A 263 -8.28 2.03 -9.39
CA GLY A 263 -9.15 1.20 -10.21
C GLY A 263 -9.80 2.01 -11.33
N ARG A 264 -10.38 1.33 -12.30
CA ARG A 264 -11.11 1.94 -13.43
C ARG A 264 -12.43 2.58 -12.97
N GLY A 265 -12.99 3.45 -13.79
CA GLY A 265 -14.29 4.10 -13.56
C GLY A 265 -14.24 5.25 -12.56
N ASP A 266 -15.42 5.65 -12.10
CA ASP A 266 -15.60 6.81 -11.26
C ASP A 266 -15.27 6.53 -9.79
N PRO A 267 -14.81 7.54 -9.04
CA PRO A 267 -14.70 7.45 -7.58
C PRO A 267 -16.05 7.16 -6.93
N LEU A 268 -16.07 6.38 -5.86
CA LEU A 268 -17.26 6.13 -5.05
C LEU A 268 -17.48 7.27 -4.06
N THR A 269 -18.74 7.58 -3.77
CA THR A 269 -19.08 8.40 -2.59
C THR A 269 -19.00 7.56 -1.31
N PHE A 270 -18.79 8.19 -0.17
CA PHE A 270 -18.86 7.48 1.12
C PHE A 270 -20.22 6.82 1.34
N GLU A 271 -21.31 7.48 0.90
CA GLU A 271 -22.67 6.91 0.93
C GLU A 271 -22.70 5.58 0.18
N ARG A 272 -22.16 5.56 -1.04
CA ARG A 272 -22.10 4.33 -1.84
C ARG A 272 -21.22 3.25 -1.21
N CYS A 273 -20.12 3.64 -0.58
CA CYS A 273 -19.28 2.69 0.17
C CYS A 273 -20.03 2.08 1.37
N ILE A 274 -20.83 2.87 2.10
CA ILE A 274 -21.65 2.40 3.21
C ILE A 274 -22.69 1.37 2.72
N GLU A 275 -23.35 1.65 1.58
CA GLU A 275 -24.31 0.73 0.95
C GLU A 275 -23.64 -0.60 0.54
N ILE A 276 -22.50 -0.55 -0.19
CA ILE A 276 -21.78 -1.75 -0.63
C ILE A 276 -21.31 -2.59 0.56
N ALA A 277 -20.83 -1.94 1.63
CA ALA A 277 -20.35 -2.61 2.83
C ALA A 277 -21.47 -3.05 3.78
N GLU A 278 -22.73 -2.70 3.52
CA GLU A 278 -23.87 -2.88 4.43
C GLU A 278 -23.55 -2.38 5.86
N ALA A 279 -22.77 -1.28 5.95
CA ALA A 279 -22.26 -0.78 7.20
C ALA A 279 -23.33 0.02 7.96
N LYS A 280 -23.42 -0.19 9.28
CA LYS A 280 -24.23 0.66 10.14
C LYS A 280 -23.55 2.02 10.29
N LEU A 281 -24.23 3.10 9.93
CA LEU A 281 -23.72 4.46 10.02
C LEU A 281 -24.10 5.10 11.36
N LEU A 282 -23.12 5.70 12.05
CA LEU A 282 -23.34 6.60 13.19
C LEU A 282 -22.79 7.97 12.88
N ARG A 283 -23.69 8.99 12.89
CA ARG A 283 -23.37 10.39 12.61
C ARG A 283 -23.04 11.12 13.91
N LEU A 284 -21.84 11.75 13.93
CA LEU A 284 -21.36 12.50 15.10
C LEU A 284 -21.44 14.03 14.87
N PRO A 285 -21.73 14.86 15.88
CA PRO A 285 -21.86 16.29 15.70
C PRO A 285 -20.51 16.96 15.38
N GLY A 286 -20.17 16.99 14.08
CA GLY A 286 -18.99 17.66 13.53
C GLY A 286 -17.67 16.90 13.66
N LYS A 287 -16.61 17.46 13.03
CA LYS A 287 -15.25 16.86 12.99
C LYS A 287 -14.62 16.67 14.37
N MET A 288 -14.93 17.56 15.33
CA MET A 288 -14.36 17.49 16.69
C MET A 288 -14.88 16.26 17.44
N ALA A 289 -16.20 16.04 17.42
CA ALA A 289 -16.80 14.86 18.07
C ALA A 289 -16.33 13.57 17.42
N PHE A 290 -16.18 13.53 16.09
CA PHE A 290 -15.62 12.41 15.37
C PHE A 290 -14.18 12.09 15.85
N ARG A 291 -13.31 13.13 15.90
CA ARG A 291 -11.92 12.96 16.35
C ARG A 291 -11.85 12.50 17.81
N MET A 292 -12.70 13.03 18.68
CA MET A 292 -12.76 12.60 20.08
C MET A 292 -13.24 11.16 20.24
N ALA A 293 -14.27 10.75 19.50
CA ALA A 293 -14.76 9.38 19.49
C ALA A 293 -13.67 8.41 19.04
N LEU A 294 -12.96 8.74 17.94
CA LEU A 294 -11.84 7.95 17.43
C LEU A 294 -10.72 7.86 18.47
N LYS A 295 -10.34 8.98 19.10
CA LYS A 295 -9.33 9.03 20.16
C LYS A 295 -9.71 8.15 21.36
N THR A 296 -10.98 8.18 21.76
CA THR A 296 -11.48 7.36 22.86
C THR A 296 -11.45 5.88 22.53
N LEU A 297 -11.95 5.49 21.33
CA LEU A 297 -11.94 4.08 20.91
C LEU A 297 -10.50 3.54 20.73
N TRP A 298 -9.60 4.37 20.22
CA TRP A 298 -8.18 4.02 20.10
C TRP A 298 -7.50 3.90 21.47
N GLY A 299 -7.72 4.86 22.37
CA GLY A 299 -7.18 4.85 23.73
C GLY A 299 -7.69 3.67 24.57
N LEU A 300 -8.92 3.20 24.33
CA LEU A 300 -9.46 1.98 24.91
C LEU A 300 -8.96 0.70 24.25
N GLY A 301 -8.11 0.81 23.22
CA GLY A 301 -7.61 -0.32 22.44
C GLY A 301 -8.68 -1.10 21.68
N ILE A 302 -9.82 -0.47 21.36
CA ILE A 302 -10.92 -1.10 20.62
C ILE A 302 -10.67 -1.06 19.11
N VAL A 303 -10.14 0.04 18.61
CA VAL A 303 -9.78 0.21 17.20
C VAL A 303 -8.27 0.35 17.02
N ALA A 304 -7.75 -0.04 15.86
CA ALA A 304 -6.36 0.17 15.47
C ALA A 304 -6.14 1.55 14.80
N ILE A 305 -7.22 2.25 14.44
CA ILE A 305 -7.16 3.52 13.72
C ILE A 305 -6.71 4.64 14.67
N PRO A 306 -5.54 5.24 14.48
CA PRO A 306 -5.07 6.32 15.33
C PRO A 306 -5.86 7.62 15.06
N PRO A 307 -6.02 8.51 16.07
CA PRO A 307 -6.77 9.75 15.89
C PRO A 307 -6.15 10.70 14.85
N GLU A 308 -4.88 10.55 14.54
CA GLU A 308 -4.14 11.27 13.49
C GLU A 308 -4.64 10.92 12.08
N ALA A 309 -5.30 9.77 11.90
CA ALA A 309 -5.92 9.35 10.65
C ALA A 309 -7.23 10.10 10.36
N ALA A 310 -7.83 10.79 11.34
CA ALA A 310 -9.14 11.42 11.21
C ALA A 310 -9.28 12.35 9.98
N PRO A 311 -8.30 13.20 9.60
CA PRO A 311 -8.39 14.00 8.39
C PRO A 311 -8.51 13.15 7.11
N TYR A 312 -7.70 12.08 7.01
CA TYR A 312 -7.71 11.15 5.87
C TYR A 312 -8.97 10.29 5.78
N MET A 313 -9.65 10.07 6.89
CA MET A 313 -10.92 9.33 6.92
C MET A 313 -12.14 10.21 6.57
N THR A 314 -12.02 11.52 6.64
CA THR A 314 -13.14 12.44 6.45
C THR A 314 -12.94 13.46 5.33
N GLY A 315 -11.75 13.48 4.73
CA GLY A 315 -11.40 14.37 3.63
C GLY A 315 -11.68 13.75 2.25
N GLU A 316 -11.55 14.56 1.22
CA GLU A 316 -11.57 14.12 -0.17
C GLU A 316 -10.16 14.32 -0.78
N TYR A 317 -9.57 13.26 -1.38
CA TYR A 317 -8.22 13.29 -1.96
C TYR A 317 -8.08 12.37 -3.17
N ILE A 318 -8.99 12.55 -4.13
CA ILE A 318 -8.97 11.78 -5.38
C ILE A 318 -7.79 12.16 -6.29
N MET A 319 -7.43 11.24 -7.18
CA MET A 319 -6.31 11.39 -8.11
C MET A 319 -6.77 11.31 -9.56
N ASN A 320 -6.04 12.03 -10.43
CA ASN A 320 -6.05 11.79 -11.86
C ASN A 320 -5.11 10.62 -12.19
N THR A 321 -5.55 9.70 -13.04
CA THR A 321 -4.80 8.49 -13.45
C THR A 321 -4.51 8.46 -14.96
N ASP A 322 -4.61 9.58 -15.66
CA ASP A 322 -4.39 9.65 -17.10
C ASP A 322 -2.96 9.26 -17.50
N ARG A 323 -1.97 9.56 -16.64
CA ARG A 323 -0.58 9.15 -16.86
C ARG A 323 -0.42 7.63 -16.82
N LEU A 324 -1.06 6.95 -15.88
CA LEU A 324 -1.08 5.49 -15.81
C LEU A 324 -1.71 4.89 -17.06
N ARG A 325 -2.83 5.46 -17.52
CA ARG A 325 -3.51 5.02 -18.74
C ARG A 325 -2.63 5.16 -19.95
N LYS A 326 -1.93 6.29 -20.12
CA LYS A 326 -0.94 6.51 -21.18
C LYS A 326 0.26 5.57 -21.08
N PHE A 327 0.75 5.34 -19.87
CA PHE A 327 1.90 4.44 -19.61
C PHE A 327 1.61 3.00 -20.01
N LEU A 328 0.42 2.50 -19.73
CA LEU A 328 -0.01 1.13 -20.04
C LEU A 328 -0.52 0.99 -21.50
N GLY A 329 -1.03 2.06 -22.12
CA GLY A 329 -1.57 2.02 -23.46
C GLY A 329 -2.66 0.98 -23.63
N GLU A 330 -2.55 0.14 -24.65
CA GLU A 330 -3.50 -0.94 -24.94
C GLU A 330 -3.61 -2.00 -23.82
N ASN A 331 -2.57 -2.15 -22.99
CA ASN A 331 -2.59 -3.10 -21.86
C ASN A 331 -3.30 -2.56 -20.62
N TYR A 332 -3.89 -1.36 -20.67
CA TYR A 332 -4.47 -0.74 -19.46
C TYR A 332 -5.53 -1.60 -18.81
N GLU A 333 -6.46 -2.15 -19.59
CA GLU A 333 -7.56 -2.97 -19.03
C GLU A 333 -7.13 -4.38 -18.62
N ASP A 334 -6.05 -4.90 -19.21
CA ASP A 334 -5.46 -6.19 -18.81
C ASP A 334 -4.73 -6.10 -17.48
N VAL A 335 -4.14 -4.94 -17.18
CA VAL A 335 -3.41 -4.70 -15.95
C VAL A 335 -4.33 -4.21 -14.84
N ILE A 336 -5.12 -3.17 -15.11
CA ILE A 336 -6.11 -2.61 -14.17
C ILE A 336 -7.48 -3.21 -14.51
N ARG A 337 -7.76 -4.38 -13.95
CA ARG A 337 -8.96 -5.15 -14.27
C ARG A 337 -10.19 -4.72 -13.49
N TYR A 338 -9.99 -4.30 -12.24
CA TYR A 338 -11.10 -3.93 -11.37
C TYR A 338 -11.49 -2.47 -11.54
N THR A 339 -12.80 -2.21 -11.50
CA THR A 339 -13.28 -0.86 -11.27
C THR A 339 -13.06 -0.48 -9.80
N VAL A 340 -13.14 0.82 -9.48
CA VAL A 340 -13.11 1.30 -8.09
C VAL A 340 -14.20 0.58 -7.25
N ALA A 341 -15.38 0.40 -7.83
CA ALA A 341 -16.51 -0.27 -7.16
C ALA A 341 -16.26 -1.77 -6.96
N ASP A 342 -15.77 -2.48 -7.98
CA ASP A 342 -15.49 -3.91 -7.90
C ASP A 342 -14.38 -4.21 -6.90
N ALA A 343 -13.32 -3.41 -6.90
CA ALA A 343 -12.22 -3.53 -5.95
C ALA A 343 -12.71 -3.40 -4.50
N PHE A 344 -13.56 -2.41 -4.24
CA PHE A 344 -14.12 -2.20 -2.90
C PHE A 344 -15.12 -3.30 -2.53
N ALA A 345 -16.02 -3.70 -3.43
CA ALA A 345 -16.98 -4.75 -3.18
C ALA A 345 -16.32 -6.11 -2.88
N ASP A 346 -15.18 -6.40 -3.51
CA ASP A 346 -14.43 -7.62 -3.26
C ASP A 346 -13.95 -7.77 -1.81
N CYS A 347 -13.76 -6.65 -1.09
CA CYS A 347 -13.46 -6.68 0.35
C CYS A 347 -14.53 -7.41 1.19
N PHE A 348 -15.75 -7.54 0.71
CA PHE A 348 -16.89 -8.05 1.49
C PHE A 348 -17.46 -9.38 0.97
N LYS A 349 -16.95 -9.92 -0.15
CA LYS A 349 -17.49 -11.14 -0.79
C LYS A 349 -17.38 -12.40 0.07
N SER A 350 -16.26 -12.62 0.75
CA SER A 350 -16.07 -13.79 1.62
C SER A 350 -17.05 -13.80 2.79
N GLU A 351 -17.33 -12.64 3.36
CA GLU A 351 -18.30 -12.49 4.45
C GLU A 351 -19.76 -12.72 4.00
N ALA A 352 -20.07 -12.42 2.75
CA ALA A 352 -21.38 -12.68 2.16
C ALA A 352 -21.58 -14.19 1.90
N MET A 353 -20.54 -14.91 1.47
CA MET A 353 -20.59 -16.36 1.29
C MET A 353 -20.78 -17.11 2.61
N GLU A 354 -20.03 -16.76 3.67
CA GLU A 354 -20.20 -17.36 5.00
C GLU A 354 -21.61 -17.13 5.56
N LYS A 355 -22.17 -15.92 5.37
CA LYS A 355 -23.56 -15.64 5.79
C LYS A 355 -24.62 -16.44 5.00
N THR A 356 -24.36 -16.70 3.71
CA THR A 356 -25.26 -17.48 2.87
C THR A 356 -25.19 -18.96 3.26
N GLU A 357 -24.01 -19.50 3.50
CA GLU A 357 -23.83 -20.89 3.95
C GLU A 357 -24.47 -21.14 5.33
N MET A 358 -24.36 -20.21 6.29
CA MET A 358 -25.03 -20.32 7.59
C MET A 358 -26.57 -20.27 7.48
N ARG A 359 -27.13 -19.47 6.55
CA ARG A 359 -28.59 -19.42 6.31
C ARG A 359 -29.15 -20.62 5.58
N VAL A 360 -28.32 -21.37 4.86
CA VAL A 360 -28.71 -22.60 4.18
C VAL A 360 -28.61 -23.82 5.12
N ALA A 361 -27.82 -23.68 6.21
CA ALA A 361 -27.63 -24.71 7.23
C ALA A 361 -28.67 -24.62 8.41
N GLU A 362 -29.42 -23.52 8.50
CA GLU A 362 -30.60 -23.37 9.38
C GLU A 362 -31.90 -23.77 8.65
#